data_dddaeb35e5861bbc89d358599706c649
#
_entry.id   dddaeb35e5861bbc89d358599706c649
#
_cell.length_a   1.000
_cell.length_b   1.000
_cell.length_c   1.000
_cell.angle_alpha   90.00
_cell.angle_beta   90.00
_cell.angle_gamma   90.00
#
_symmetry.space_group_name_H-M   'P 1'
#
loop_
_entity.id
_entity.type
_entity.pdbx_description
1 polymer ?
#
loop_
_entity_poly.entity_id
_entity_poly.type
_entity_poly.pdbx_seq_one_letter_code
_entity_poly.pdbx_strand_id
1 'polypeptide(L)'
;APEQTDAVPKPCLVIEYCDRCRWMHRAIWLQTELLITFSEKGALDNDAPKASGGGYLASSMLVPQAKPETAGRFRVWLVLANAVDLIWDRKTHGGFPELRELKNRVRDKIAPRRHLGHSELASRG
;
A
#
# COMPACT_ATOMS: atom_id res chain seq x y z
N ALA A 1 5.11 -4.43 -13.20
CA ALA A 1 4.24 -3.40 -12.61
C ALA A 1 2.88 -3.44 -13.26
N PRO A 2 1.83 -3.02 -12.54
CA PRO A 2 0.49 -2.91 -13.13
C PRO A 2 0.48 -1.91 -14.29
N GLU A 3 -0.38 -2.18 -15.28
CA GLU A 3 -0.54 -1.29 -16.40
C GLU A 3 -1.47 -0.11 -16.07
N GLN A 4 -1.44 0.93 -16.89
CA GLN A 4 -2.37 2.08 -16.83
C GLN A 4 -2.36 2.83 -15.51
N THR A 5 -1.19 3.02 -14.92
CA THR A 5 -1.06 3.76 -13.67
C THR A 5 -0.80 5.26 -13.86
N ASP A 6 -0.57 5.71 -15.11
CA ASP A 6 -0.17 7.10 -15.36
C ASP A 6 -1.27 8.11 -15.05
N ALA A 7 -2.53 7.73 -15.26
CA ALA A 7 -3.66 8.63 -15.12
C ALA A 7 -4.27 8.69 -13.71
N VAL A 8 -3.77 7.88 -12.78
CA VAL A 8 -4.35 7.84 -11.43
C VAL A 8 -3.74 8.91 -10.54
N PRO A 9 -4.52 9.45 -9.57
CA PRO A 9 -3.95 10.34 -8.56
C PRO A 9 -2.86 9.62 -7.76
N LYS A 10 -1.75 10.29 -7.52
CA LYS A 10 -0.58 9.70 -6.86
C LYS A 10 -0.28 10.40 -5.55
N PRO A 11 0.24 9.71 -4.56
CA PRO A 11 0.58 8.27 -4.54
C PRO A 11 -0.65 7.38 -4.61
N CYS A 12 -0.55 6.29 -5.39
CA CYS A 12 -1.63 5.32 -5.54
C CYS A 12 -1.16 3.96 -5.00
N LEU A 13 -1.96 3.38 -4.12
CA LEU A 13 -1.70 2.04 -3.60
C LEU A 13 -2.41 1.04 -4.50
N VAL A 14 -1.65 0.10 -5.09
CA VAL A 14 -2.21 -0.92 -5.97
C VAL A 14 -2.02 -2.28 -5.32
N ILE A 15 -3.10 -3.04 -5.20
CA ILE A 15 -3.03 -4.41 -4.67
C ILE A 15 -3.49 -5.36 -5.77
N GLU A 16 -2.55 -6.18 -6.25
CA GLU A 16 -2.83 -7.30 -7.15
C GLU A 16 -3.07 -8.54 -6.31
N TYR A 17 -4.16 -9.25 -6.55
CA TYR A 17 -4.45 -10.45 -5.78
C TYR A 17 -5.00 -11.56 -6.67
N CYS A 18 -4.75 -12.80 -6.27
CA CYS A 18 -5.29 -13.97 -6.94
C CYS A 18 -6.79 -14.06 -6.69
N ASP A 19 -7.59 -13.88 -7.73
CA ASP A 19 -9.04 -13.96 -7.62
C ASP A 19 -9.52 -15.39 -7.38
N ARG A 20 -8.87 -16.35 -8.01
CA ARG A 20 -9.18 -17.77 -7.81
C ARG A 20 -8.90 -18.24 -6.39
N CYS A 21 -7.98 -17.60 -5.69
CA CYS A 21 -7.65 -17.90 -4.30
C CYS A 21 -8.62 -17.25 -3.32
N ARG A 22 -9.55 -16.46 -3.81
CA ARG A 22 -10.55 -15.75 -3.00
C ARG A 22 -9.93 -14.79 -1.99
N TRP A 23 -8.88 -14.08 -2.41
CA TRP A 23 -8.18 -13.15 -1.54
C TRP A 23 -8.70 -11.71 -1.62
N MET A 24 -9.88 -11.51 -2.21
CA MET A 24 -10.48 -10.18 -2.33
C MET A 24 -10.69 -9.52 -0.96
N HIS A 25 -11.24 -10.24 0.01
CA HIS A 25 -11.49 -9.67 1.33
C HIS A 25 -10.19 -9.22 2.01
N ARG A 26 -9.14 -10.00 1.85
CA ARG A 26 -7.82 -9.64 2.37
C ARG A 26 -7.29 -8.37 1.71
N ALA A 27 -7.45 -8.26 0.39
CA ALA A 27 -7.00 -7.09 -0.35
C ALA A 27 -7.80 -5.85 0.04
N ILE A 28 -9.12 -5.98 0.15
CA ILE A 28 -10.00 -4.88 0.55
C ILE A 28 -9.68 -4.42 1.98
N TRP A 29 -9.46 -5.36 2.88
CA TRP A 29 -9.13 -5.03 4.27
C TRP A 29 -7.83 -4.22 4.35
N LEU A 30 -6.78 -4.68 3.69
CA LEU A 30 -5.50 -3.97 3.66
C LEU A 30 -5.65 -2.59 3.00
N GLN A 31 -6.38 -2.53 1.88
CA GLN A 31 -6.66 -1.26 1.21
C GLN A 31 -7.35 -0.27 2.15
N THR A 32 -8.39 -0.72 2.82
CA THR A 32 -9.16 0.12 3.74
C THR A 32 -8.28 0.64 4.87
N GLU A 33 -7.52 -0.24 5.50
CA GLU A 33 -6.66 0.13 6.62
C GLU A 33 -5.57 1.11 6.21
N LEU A 34 -4.98 0.92 5.04
CA LEU A 34 -3.95 1.83 4.55
C LEU A 34 -4.53 3.18 4.14
N LEU A 35 -5.70 3.20 3.51
CA LEU A 35 -6.36 4.45 3.14
C LEU A 35 -6.76 5.25 4.38
N ILE A 36 -7.21 4.60 5.43
CA ILE A 36 -7.55 5.28 6.69
C ILE A 36 -6.29 5.87 7.32
N THR A 37 -5.23 5.07 7.41
CA THR A 37 -3.97 5.49 8.04
C THR A 37 -3.32 6.65 7.29
N PHE A 38 -3.34 6.60 5.97
CA PHE A 38 -2.68 7.60 5.13
C PHE A 38 -3.70 8.47 4.41
N SER A 39 -4.73 8.91 5.14
CA SER A 39 -5.73 9.81 4.58
C SER A 39 -5.17 11.22 4.43
N GLU A 40 -5.75 11.98 3.51
CA GLU A 40 -5.37 13.39 3.31
C GLU A 40 -5.54 14.20 4.59
N LYS A 41 -6.62 13.96 5.33
CA LYS A 41 -6.85 14.61 6.61
C LYS A 41 -5.71 14.33 7.58
N GLY A 42 -5.27 13.08 7.67
CA GLY A 42 -4.14 12.72 8.52
C GLY A 42 -2.85 13.39 8.10
N ALA A 43 -2.63 13.56 6.80
CA ALA A 43 -1.46 14.24 6.29
C ALA A 43 -1.45 15.73 6.63
N LEU A 44 -2.61 16.37 6.61
CA LEU A 44 -2.74 17.79 6.99
C LEU A 44 -2.49 17.99 8.48
N ASP A 45 -2.83 17.01 9.31
CA ASP A 45 -2.62 17.06 10.75
C ASP A 45 -1.18 16.71 11.16
N ASN A 46 -0.38 16.24 10.22
CA ASN A 46 1.03 15.86 10.45
C ASN A 46 1.88 16.56 9.40
N ASP A 47 2.98 17.18 9.80
CA ASP A 47 3.86 17.92 8.90
C ASP A 47 4.63 16.99 7.97
N ALA A 48 3.92 16.32 7.07
CA ALA A 48 4.53 15.39 6.13
C ALA A 48 5.25 16.14 5.01
N PRO A 49 6.37 15.62 4.50
CA PRO A 49 7.08 16.26 3.41
C PRO A 49 6.24 16.32 2.13
N LYS A 50 6.09 17.51 1.58
CA LYS A 50 5.30 17.72 0.36
C LYS A 50 5.87 16.99 -0.85
N ALA A 51 7.17 16.75 -0.87
CA ALA A 51 7.82 16.04 -1.96
C ALA A 51 7.32 14.60 -2.10
N SER A 52 6.73 14.05 -1.04
CA SER A 52 6.16 12.70 -1.05
C SER A 52 4.64 12.71 -1.21
N GLY A 53 4.10 13.70 -1.92
CA GLY A 53 2.66 13.80 -2.14
C GLY A 53 1.87 14.25 -0.93
N GLY A 54 2.50 14.97 0.00
CA GLY A 54 1.85 15.44 1.22
C GLY A 54 1.75 14.37 2.30
N GLY A 55 2.31 13.20 2.08
CA GLY A 55 2.33 12.12 3.06
C GLY A 55 1.04 11.32 3.16
N TYR A 56 0.20 11.37 2.15
CA TYR A 56 -1.04 10.60 2.13
C TYR A 56 -1.19 9.83 0.82
N LEU A 57 -2.05 8.83 0.83
CA LEU A 57 -2.43 8.11 -0.38
C LEU A 57 -3.57 8.87 -1.07
N ALA A 58 -3.36 9.21 -2.33
CA ALA A 58 -4.37 9.95 -3.10
C ALA A 58 -5.40 9.02 -3.74
N SER A 59 -5.04 7.77 -3.97
CA SER A 59 -5.95 6.79 -4.55
C SER A 59 -5.50 5.38 -4.23
N SER A 60 -6.34 4.40 -4.55
CA SER A 60 -5.99 2.99 -4.45
C SER A 60 -6.75 2.20 -5.50
N MET A 61 -6.12 1.14 -5.99
CA MET A 61 -6.67 0.29 -7.03
C MET A 61 -6.54 -1.18 -6.63
N LEU A 62 -7.62 -1.92 -6.81
CA LEU A 62 -7.60 -3.38 -6.66
C LEU A 62 -7.53 -3.99 -8.05
N VAL A 63 -6.61 -4.95 -8.23
CA VAL A 63 -6.41 -5.62 -9.51
C VAL A 63 -6.54 -7.12 -9.31
N PRO A 64 -7.74 -7.68 -9.59
CA PRO A 64 -7.92 -9.14 -9.50
C PRO A 64 -7.20 -9.82 -10.66
N GLN A 65 -6.49 -10.89 -10.35
CA GLN A 65 -5.76 -11.68 -11.32
C GLN A 65 -6.34 -13.10 -11.34
N ALA A 66 -6.78 -13.54 -12.51
CA ALA A 66 -7.46 -14.83 -12.65
C ALA A 66 -6.75 -15.80 -13.60
N LYS A 67 -5.60 -15.43 -14.14
CA LYS A 67 -4.86 -16.25 -15.09
C LYS A 67 -4.02 -17.30 -14.38
N PRO A 68 -3.74 -18.46 -15.03
CA PRO A 68 -2.88 -19.47 -14.41
C PRO A 68 -1.51 -18.94 -13.99
N GLU A 69 -0.89 -18.09 -14.80
CA GLU A 69 0.44 -17.54 -14.51
C GLU A 69 0.45 -16.57 -13.34
N THR A 70 -0.71 -16.05 -12.94
CA THR A 70 -0.82 -15.17 -11.76
C THR A 70 -1.38 -15.87 -10.55
N ALA A 71 -1.56 -17.20 -10.62
CA ALA A 71 -2.08 -17.96 -9.49
C ALA A 71 -1.22 -17.77 -8.24
N GLY A 72 -1.87 -17.49 -7.12
CA GLY A 72 -1.16 -17.27 -5.86
C GLY A 72 -0.50 -15.91 -5.72
N ARG A 73 -0.74 -14.99 -6.64
CA ARG A 73 -0.15 -13.65 -6.57
C ARG A 73 -0.85 -12.81 -5.51
N PHE A 74 -0.04 -12.16 -4.70
CA PHE A 74 -0.51 -11.08 -3.83
C PHE A 74 0.64 -10.07 -3.73
N ARG A 75 0.49 -8.96 -4.45
CA ARG A 75 1.51 -7.92 -4.54
C ARG A 75 0.92 -6.58 -4.19
N VAL A 76 1.64 -5.83 -3.39
CA VAL A 76 1.29 -4.46 -3.04
C VAL A 76 2.29 -3.53 -3.70
N TRP A 77 1.79 -2.62 -4.52
CA TRP A 77 2.59 -1.64 -5.25
C TRP A 77 2.27 -0.24 -4.76
N LEU A 78 3.25 0.62 -4.84
CA LEU A 78 3.06 2.05 -4.56
C LEU A 78 3.48 2.82 -5.79
N VAL A 79 2.52 3.49 -6.41
CA VAL A 79 2.76 4.30 -7.62
C VAL A 79 3.01 5.73 -7.18
N LEU A 80 4.23 6.18 -7.37
CA LEU A 80 4.69 7.53 -7.05
C LEU A 80 4.81 8.35 -8.33
N ALA A 81 5.09 9.65 -8.18
CA ALA A 81 5.20 10.54 -9.34
C ALA A 81 6.23 10.05 -10.36
N ASN A 82 7.37 9.54 -9.89
CA ASN A 82 8.49 9.16 -10.75
C ASN A 82 8.89 7.69 -10.63
N ALA A 83 8.13 6.87 -9.92
CA ALA A 83 8.51 5.49 -9.68
C ALA A 83 7.31 4.62 -9.37
N VAL A 84 7.44 3.33 -9.64
CA VAL A 84 6.47 2.32 -9.21
C VAL A 84 7.25 1.33 -8.37
N ASP A 85 6.97 1.31 -7.07
CA ASP A 85 7.71 0.49 -6.13
C ASP A 85 6.90 -0.72 -5.68
N LEU A 86 7.52 -1.90 -5.74
CA LEU A 86 6.94 -3.10 -5.16
C LEU A 86 7.17 -3.08 -3.65
N ILE A 87 6.10 -2.94 -2.89
CA ILE A 87 6.17 -2.85 -1.43
C ILE A 87 6.15 -4.24 -0.79
N TRP A 88 5.36 -5.14 -1.36
CA TRP A 88 5.24 -6.51 -0.84
C TRP A 88 4.90 -7.47 -1.95
N ASP A 89 5.49 -8.67 -1.88
CA ASP A 89 5.18 -9.78 -2.77
C ASP A 89 5.09 -11.04 -1.91
N ARG A 90 3.92 -11.64 -1.83
CA ARG A 90 3.68 -12.82 -1.01
C ARG A 90 4.69 -13.94 -1.29
N LYS A 91 4.98 -14.19 -2.55
CA LYS A 91 5.88 -15.29 -2.92
C LYS A 91 7.32 -15.00 -2.51
N THR A 92 7.78 -13.79 -2.74
CA THR A 92 9.15 -13.38 -2.41
C THR A 92 9.35 -13.25 -0.89
N HIS A 93 8.36 -12.68 -0.21
CA HIS A 93 8.46 -12.42 1.23
C HIS A 93 8.02 -13.59 2.10
N GLY A 94 7.48 -14.66 1.49
CA GLY A 94 7.14 -15.87 2.22
C GLY A 94 5.80 -15.85 2.94
N GLY A 95 4.87 -14.98 2.53
CA GLY A 95 3.54 -14.93 3.12
C GLY A 95 2.86 -13.60 2.95
N PHE A 96 1.69 -13.44 3.58
CA PHE A 96 0.96 -12.19 3.54
C PHE A 96 1.60 -11.16 4.48
N PRO A 97 1.52 -9.87 4.16
CA PRO A 97 2.08 -8.85 5.03
C PRO A 97 1.25 -8.68 6.30
N GLU A 98 1.93 -8.46 7.41
CA GLU A 98 1.26 -7.95 8.59
C GLU A 98 0.92 -6.48 8.35
N LEU A 99 -0.24 -6.06 8.85
CA LEU A 99 -0.71 -4.69 8.63
C LEU A 99 0.30 -3.66 9.12
N ARG A 100 0.84 -3.86 10.32
CA ARG A 100 1.83 -2.94 10.91
C ARG A 100 3.07 -2.81 10.02
N GLU A 101 3.60 -3.92 9.56
CA GLU A 101 4.77 -3.90 8.69
C GLU A 101 4.48 -3.20 7.38
N LEU A 102 3.31 -3.49 6.79
CA LEU A 102 2.92 -2.86 5.53
C LEU A 102 2.76 -1.34 5.70
N LYS A 103 2.15 -0.90 6.80
CA LYS A 103 2.03 0.52 7.11
C LYS A 103 3.40 1.19 7.23
N ASN A 104 4.35 0.54 7.88
CA ASN A 104 5.69 1.07 8.04
C ASN A 104 6.40 1.20 6.68
N ARG A 105 6.24 0.22 5.81
CA ARG A 105 6.84 0.26 4.47
C ARG A 105 6.27 1.39 3.61
N VAL A 106 4.96 1.58 3.68
CA VAL A 106 4.32 2.69 2.95
C VAL A 106 4.76 4.03 3.52
N ARG A 107 4.75 4.16 4.85
CA ARG A 107 5.21 5.39 5.51
C ARG A 107 6.63 5.75 5.07
N ASP A 108 7.53 4.79 5.01
CA ASP A 108 8.92 5.04 4.66
C ASP A 108 9.04 5.65 3.25
N LYS A 109 8.08 5.40 2.39
CA LYS A 109 8.08 5.93 1.02
C LYS A 109 7.41 7.28 0.89
N ILE A 110 6.32 7.54 1.63
CA ILE A 110 5.52 8.75 1.42
C ILE A 110 5.54 9.72 2.60
N ALA A 111 5.89 9.26 3.79
CA ALA A 111 5.87 10.11 4.99
C ALA A 111 6.92 9.61 6.01
N PRO A 112 8.21 9.60 5.65
CA PRO A 112 9.24 8.94 6.46
C PRO A 112 9.40 9.50 7.87
N ARG A 113 8.96 10.73 8.11
CA ARG A 113 9.07 11.36 9.43
C ARG A 113 7.82 11.19 10.29
N ARG A 114 6.77 10.60 9.73
CA ARG A 114 5.50 10.45 10.44
C ARG A 114 5.55 9.29 11.41
N HIS A 115 5.01 9.51 12.62
CA HIS A 115 4.77 8.43 13.57
C HIS A 115 3.40 7.83 13.31
N LEU A 116 3.30 6.51 13.36
CA LEU A 116 2.05 5.79 13.11
C LEU A 116 1.28 5.47 14.40
N GLY A 117 1.61 6.13 15.48
CA GLY A 117 0.88 5.96 16.73
C GLY A 117 0.93 4.54 17.24
N HIS A 118 -0.23 3.91 17.39
CA HIS A 118 -0.33 2.56 17.96
C HIS A 118 0.51 1.52 17.22
N SER A 119 0.64 1.64 15.91
CA SER A 119 1.42 0.67 15.13
C SER A 119 2.89 0.69 15.53
N GLU A 120 3.46 1.87 15.71
CA GLU A 120 4.86 2.00 16.14
C GLU A 120 5.05 1.65 17.60
N LEU A 121 4.14 2.09 18.46
CA LEU A 121 4.20 1.74 19.87
C LEU A 121 4.12 0.23 20.07
N ALA A 122 3.25 -0.44 19.34
CA ALA A 122 3.15 -1.90 19.37
C ALA A 122 4.43 -2.56 18.86
N SER A 123 5.14 -1.94 17.91
CA SER A 123 6.42 -2.46 17.43
C SER A 123 7.50 -2.39 18.47
N ARG A 124 7.46 -1.39 19.33
CA ARG A 124 8.44 -1.20 20.41
C ARG A 124 8.17 -2.08 21.61
N GLY A 125 6.91 -2.40 21.80
CA GLY A 125 6.49 -3.24 22.90
C GLY A 125 6.58 -4.69 22.53
#